data_eb8e8abb8d5818f69d4b6b278982d7ab
#
_entry.id   eb8e8abb8d5818f69d4b6b278982d7ab
#
_cell.length_a   1.000
_cell.length_b   1.000
_cell.length_c   1.000
_cell.angle_alpha   90.00
_cell.angle_beta   90.00
_cell.angle_gamma   90.00
#
_symmetry.space_group_name_H-M   'P 1'
#
loop_
_entity.id
_entity.type
_entity.pdbx_description
1 polymer ?
#
loop_
_entity_poly.entity_id
_entity_poly.type
_entity_poly.pdbx_seq_one_letter_code
_entity_poly.pdbx_strand_id
1 'polypeptide(L)'
;MAECKGCGRSIVAARGGLDLLDDEGRPAADRFAAQYTALRRREGWIGADGREDPDGGEPRLWRGRIDSVSRAAAALSNRRTGAERPVVVDVGSGGGWAARYLRDADVIAIDLLDIDSRSDVLQVRADMRRLPLRDSTVDVAFYAASLHYARVSDAIGEAARVLRPGGLLVALDSPMYGDRRRQAQAEARSAAYYADAGFPQLAAHYHPIDVTALRAALAGRGFDVLQLEAGASARRSWERLGRPRRSSLLVARLVLTA
;
A
#
# COMPACT_ATOMS: atom_id res chain seq x y z
N MET A 1 -11.67 -5.03 -25.20
CA MET A 1 -12.67 -4.89 -24.13
C MET A 1 -13.30 -6.27 -23.93
N ALA A 2 -13.33 -6.77 -22.72
CA ALA A 2 -14.00 -8.00 -22.35
C ALA A 2 -15.02 -7.70 -21.24
N GLU A 3 -15.99 -8.59 -21.04
CA GLU A 3 -16.99 -8.44 -19.99
C GLU A 3 -16.89 -9.61 -19.02
N CYS A 4 -16.97 -9.33 -17.72
CA CYS A 4 -16.99 -10.37 -16.69
C CYS A 4 -18.31 -11.14 -16.77
N LYS A 5 -18.25 -12.43 -17.08
CA LYS A 5 -19.44 -13.30 -17.19
C LYS A 5 -20.23 -13.45 -15.88
N GLY A 6 -19.60 -13.13 -14.73
CA GLY A 6 -20.25 -13.27 -13.42
C GLY A 6 -20.98 -12.01 -12.95
N CYS A 7 -20.53 -10.80 -13.33
CA CYS A 7 -21.10 -9.54 -12.83
C CYS A 7 -21.34 -8.47 -13.90
N GLY A 8 -21.13 -8.78 -15.19
CA GLY A 8 -21.32 -7.84 -16.31
C GLY A 8 -20.32 -6.68 -16.38
N ARG A 9 -19.32 -6.62 -15.48
CA ARG A 9 -18.36 -5.51 -15.46
C ARG A 9 -17.46 -5.55 -16.68
N SER A 10 -17.26 -4.39 -17.31
CA SER A 10 -16.30 -4.23 -18.39
C SER A 10 -14.86 -4.39 -17.88
N ILE A 11 -14.08 -5.19 -18.60
CA ILE A 11 -12.65 -5.37 -18.38
C ILE A 11 -11.93 -4.66 -19.52
N VAL A 12 -11.16 -3.63 -19.18
CA VAL A 12 -10.42 -2.82 -20.14
C VAL A 12 -8.93 -3.11 -19.97
N ALA A 13 -8.21 -3.24 -21.07
CA ALA A 13 -6.74 -3.30 -21.01
C ALA A 13 -6.21 -1.92 -20.59
N ALA A 14 -5.40 -1.89 -19.55
CA ALA A 14 -4.62 -0.75 -19.12
C ALA A 14 -3.18 -0.87 -19.66
N ARG A 15 -2.35 0.16 -19.50
CA ARG A 15 -0.96 0.17 -20.03
C ARG A 15 -0.09 -0.96 -19.48
N GLY A 16 -0.31 -1.37 -18.23
CA GLY A 16 0.45 -2.42 -17.57
C GLY A 16 -0.37 -3.68 -17.23
N GLY A 17 -1.68 -3.75 -17.56
CA GLY A 17 -2.51 -4.87 -17.14
C GLY A 17 -4.00 -4.68 -17.40
N LEU A 18 -4.81 -4.76 -16.34
CA LEU A 18 -6.26 -4.68 -16.39
C LEU A 18 -6.79 -3.45 -15.67
N ASP A 19 -7.74 -2.74 -16.25
CA ASP A 19 -8.51 -1.68 -15.58
C ASP A 19 -9.87 -2.25 -15.14
N LEU A 20 -10.05 -2.38 -13.83
CA LEU A 20 -11.25 -2.90 -13.18
C LEU A 20 -11.97 -1.85 -12.31
N LEU A 21 -11.67 -0.57 -12.51
CA LEU A 21 -12.45 0.51 -11.89
C LEU A 21 -13.90 0.47 -12.39
N ASP A 22 -14.84 0.71 -11.47
CA ASP A 22 -16.22 0.92 -11.87
C ASP A 22 -16.39 2.31 -12.52
N ASP A 23 -17.43 2.45 -13.34
CA ASP A 23 -17.68 3.68 -14.10
C ASP A 23 -18.01 4.87 -13.19
N GLU A 24 -18.62 4.63 -12.04
CA GLU A 24 -18.97 5.67 -11.06
C GLU A 24 -17.71 6.23 -10.36
N GLY A 25 -16.81 5.37 -9.93
CA GLY A 25 -15.57 5.76 -9.24
C GLY A 25 -14.47 6.28 -10.17
N ARG A 26 -14.50 5.89 -11.45
CA ARG A 26 -13.46 6.18 -12.44
C ARG A 26 -13.08 7.66 -12.54
N PRO A 27 -14.03 8.64 -12.68
CA PRO A 27 -13.65 10.04 -12.82
C PRO A 27 -12.90 10.60 -11.59
N ALA A 28 -13.22 10.12 -10.40
CA ALA A 28 -12.52 10.49 -9.17
C ALA A 28 -11.13 9.88 -9.11
N ALA A 29 -11.00 8.60 -9.47
CA ALA A 29 -9.73 7.88 -9.54
C ALA A 29 -8.78 8.50 -10.58
N ASP A 30 -9.29 8.89 -11.75
CA ASP A 30 -8.50 9.55 -12.80
C ASP A 30 -7.96 10.90 -12.33
N ARG A 31 -8.79 11.71 -11.66
CA ARG A 31 -8.35 12.99 -11.09
C ARG A 31 -7.27 12.80 -10.02
N PHE A 32 -7.47 11.84 -9.12
CA PHE A 32 -6.47 11.51 -8.10
C PHE A 32 -5.16 11.04 -8.75
N ALA A 33 -5.22 10.10 -9.68
CA ALA A 33 -4.05 9.54 -10.37
C ALA A 33 -3.25 10.62 -11.10
N ALA A 34 -3.91 11.53 -11.81
CA ALA A 34 -3.26 12.62 -12.53
C ALA A 34 -2.51 13.57 -11.56
N GLN A 35 -3.15 14.01 -10.48
CA GLN A 35 -2.54 14.91 -9.50
C GLN A 35 -1.41 14.23 -8.73
N TYR A 36 -1.63 13.00 -8.28
CA TYR A 36 -0.63 12.22 -7.56
C TYR A 36 0.61 11.98 -8.41
N THR A 37 0.44 11.53 -9.66
CA THR A 37 1.55 11.30 -10.59
C THR A 37 2.32 12.59 -10.87
N ALA A 38 1.64 13.73 -11.08
CA ALA A 38 2.28 15.01 -11.28
C ALA A 38 3.13 15.44 -10.07
N LEU A 39 2.60 15.26 -8.86
CA LEU A 39 3.33 15.54 -7.64
C LEU A 39 4.56 14.62 -7.51
N ARG A 40 4.40 13.31 -7.68
CA ARG A 40 5.49 12.33 -7.54
C ARG A 40 6.59 12.47 -8.58
N ARG A 41 6.26 12.90 -9.79
CA ARG A 41 7.27 13.30 -10.79
C ARG A 41 8.09 14.50 -10.32
N ARG A 42 7.45 15.54 -9.79
CA ARG A 42 8.15 16.72 -9.28
C ARG A 42 9.05 16.40 -8.09
N GLU A 43 8.68 15.43 -7.28
CA GLU A 43 9.47 14.96 -6.13
C GLU A 43 10.56 13.94 -6.52
N GLY A 44 10.60 13.47 -7.77
CA GLY A 44 11.58 12.51 -8.23
C GLY A 44 11.29 11.03 -7.92
N TRP A 45 10.06 10.71 -7.46
CA TRP A 45 9.65 9.30 -7.27
C TRP A 45 9.31 8.62 -8.60
N ILE A 46 8.78 9.39 -9.55
CA ILE A 46 8.44 8.93 -10.90
C ILE A 46 9.39 9.63 -11.87
N GLY A 47 10.08 8.86 -12.69
CA GLY A 47 11.03 9.36 -13.68
C GLY A 47 10.35 10.07 -14.86
N ALA A 48 11.15 10.63 -15.75
CA ALA A 48 10.68 11.31 -16.97
C ALA A 48 9.93 10.33 -17.91
N ASP A 49 10.29 9.06 -17.88
CA ASP A 49 9.63 7.97 -18.60
C ASP A 49 8.27 7.57 -18.02
N GLY A 50 7.86 8.17 -16.91
CA GLY A 50 6.60 7.90 -16.23
C GLY A 50 6.62 6.68 -15.32
N ARG A 51 7.79 6.11 -15.02
CA ARG A 51 7.98 4.90 -14.21
C ARG A 51 8.62 5.19 -12.88
N GLU A 52 8.29 4.38 -11.89
CA GLU A 52 9.04 4.30 -10.65
C GLU A 52 10.32 3.49 -10.89
N ASP A 53 11.46 4.03 -10.47
CA ASP A 53 12.77 3.41 -10.69
C ASP A 53 13.58 3.33 -9.39
N PRO A 54 13.34 2.32 -8.55
CA PRO A 54 14.06 2.15 -7.31
C PRO A 54 15.56 1.87 -7.50
N ASP A 55 15.97 1.32 -8.65
CA ASP A 55 17.36 0.94 -8.90
C ASP A 55 18.18 2.06 -9.56
N GLY A 56 17.56 2.85 -10.44
CA GLY A 56 18.21 3.96 -11.16
C GLY A 56 17.77 5.35 -10.70
N GLY A 57 16.78 5.42 -9.79
CA GLY A 57 16.27 6.67 -9.26
C GLY A 57 17.14 7.28 -8.16
N GLU A 58 16.67 8.36 -7.52
CA GLU A 58 17.40 9.07 -6.45
C GLU A 58 17.61 8.15 -5.22
N PRO A 59 18.84 7.74 -4.90
CA PRO A 59 19.09 6.77 -3.82
C PRO A 59 18.58 7.21 -2.44
N ARG A 60 18.51 8.54 -2.20
CA ARG A 60 18.01 9.07 -0.92
C ARG A 60 16.52 8.80 -0.72
N LEU A 61 15.76 8.74 -1.81
CA LEU A 61 14.33 8.41 -1.78
C LEU A 61 14.12 6.90 -1.59
N TRP A 62 14.81 6.09 -2.38
CA TRP A 62 14.51 4.67 -2.54
C TRP A 62 15.15 3.75 -1.50
N ARG A 63 16.37 4.06 -1.01
CA ARG A 63 17.09 3.18 -0.08
C ARG A 63 16.24 2.74 1.11
N GLY A 64 15.58 3.67 1.79
CA GLY A 64 14.74 3.36 2.95
C GLY A 64 13.56 2.48 2.60
N ARG A 65 12.95 2.67 1.42
CA ARG A 65 11.85 1.87 0.89
C ARG A 65 12.29 0.44 0.57
N ILE A 66 13.41 0.31 -0.14
CA ILE A 66 14.02 -0.97 -0.49
C ILE A 66 14.36 -1.75 0.77
N ASP A 67 15.01 -1.13 1.75
CA ASP A 67 15.35 -1.76 3.03
C ASP A 67 14.11 -2.25 3.79
N SER A 68 13.03 -1.47 3.77
CA SER A 68 11.76 -1.82 4.42
C SER A 68 11.11 -3.04 3.76
N VAL A 69 10.98 -3.02 2.43
CA VAL A 69 10.38 -4.13 1.66
C VAL A 69 11.23 -5.39 1.78
N SER A 70 12.56 -5.28 1.70
CA SER A 70 13.46 -6.43 1.85
C SER A 70 13.33 -7.10 3.22
N ARG A 71 13.21 -6.31 4.30
CA ARG A 71 12.95 -6.83 5.65
C ARG A 71 11.59 -7.52 5.76
N ALA A 72 10.55 -6.94 5.15
CA ALA A 72 9.22 -7.53 5.14
C ALA A 72 9.21 -8.83 4.35
N ALA A 73 9.85 -8.89 3.18
CA ALA A 73 9.99 -10.09 2.37
C ALA A 73 10.70 -11.22 3.15
N ALA A 74 11.80 -10.91 3.83
CA ALA A 74 12.50 -11.88 4.69
C ALA A 74 11.60 -12.38 5.84
N ALA A 75 10.82 -11.48 6.47
CA ALA A 75 9.89 -11.86 7.53
C ALA A 75 8.75 -12.74 7.01
N LEU A 76 8.29 -12.55 5.79
CA LEU A 76 7.30 -13.41 5.13
C LEU A 76 7.87 -14.79 4.81
N SER A 77 9.07 -14.87 4.22
CA SER A 77 9.75 -16.14 3.89
C SER A 77 9.96 -16.98 5.14
N ASN A 78 10.36 -16.37 6.25
CA ASN A 78 10.58 -17.06 7.53
C ASN A 78 9.30 -17.58 8.20
N ARG A 79 8.11 -17.09 7.79
CA ARG A 79 6.82 -17.53 8.35
C ARG A 79 6.08 -18.53 7.46
N ARG A 80 6.67 -18.88 6.32
CA ARG A 80 6.08 -19.87 5.41
C ARG A 80 6.25 -21.29 5.98
N THR A 81 5.16 -22.07 5.88
CA THR A 81 5.15 -23.49 6.29
C THR A 81 4.91 -24.44 5.12
N GLY A 82 4.66 -23.92 3.91
CA GLY A 82 4.34 -24.68 2.70
C GLY A 82 5.35 -24.49 1.57
N ALA A 83 5.38 -25.46 0.64
CA ALA A 83 6.24 -25.44 -0.55
C ALA A 83 5.67 -24.57 -1.69
N GLU A 84 4.36 -24.29 -1.70
CA GLU A 84 3.71 -23.51 -2.74
C GLU A 84 4.07 -22.01 -2.62
N ARG A 85 4.14 -21.33 -3.76
CA ARG A 85 4.34 -19.88 -3.81
C ARG A 85 3.09 -19.18 -3.26
N PRO A 86 3.22 -18.27 -2.29
CA PRO A 86 2.07 -17.54 -1.78
C PRO A 86 1.55 -16.55 -2.82
N VAL A 87 0.25 -16.39 -2.88
CA VAL A 87 -0.40 -15.30 -3.62
C VAL A 87 -0.38 -14.04 -2.76
N VAL A 88 0.34 -13.03 -3.23
CA VAL A 88 0.48 -11.72 -2.57
C VAL A 88 -0.31 -10.69 -3.37
N VAL A 89 -1.20 -9.95 -2.73
CA VAL A 89 -1.74 -8.72 -3.30
C VAL A 89 -0.98 -7.53 -2.76
N ASP A 90 -0.28 -6.80 -3.64
CA ASP A 90 0.41 -5.54 -3.33
C ASP A 90 -0.56 -4.38 -3.57
N VAL A 91 -1.08 -3.82 -2.47
CA VAL A 91 -2.19 -2.86 -2.48
C VAL A 91 -1.66 -1.43 -2.38
N GLY A 92 -1.99 -0.60 -3.36
CA GLY A 92 -1.38 0.71 -3.54
C GLY A 92 0.07 0.56 -4.01
N SER A 93 0.27 -0.31 -4.99
CA SER A 93 1.56 -0.78 -5.47
C SER A 93 2.36 0.26 -6.28
N GLY A 94 1.72 1.38 -6.68
CA GLY A 94 2.29 2.27 -7.68
C GLY A 94 2.53 1.53 -8.99
N GLY A 95 3.75 1.58 -9.50
CA GLY A 95 4.19 0.80 -10.67
C GLY A 95 4.57 -0.65 -10.34
N GLY A 96 4.23 -1.20 -9.19
CA GLY A 96 4.54 -2.59 -8.82
C GLY A 96 6.02 -2.81 -8.44
N TRP A 97 6.74 -1.77 -8.06
CA TRP A 97 8.17 -1.84 -7.77
C TRP A 97 8.54 -2.80 -6.64
N ALA A 98 7.67 -2.95 -5.63
CA ALA A 98 7.92 -3.81 -4.46
C ALA A 98 7.95 -5.29 -4.82
N ALA A 99 7.23 -5.70 -5.86
CA ALA A 99 7.19 -7.09 -6.32
C ALA A 99 8.57 -7.68 -6.65
N ARG A 100 9.53 -6.86 -7.06
CA ARG A 100 10.92 -7.28 -7.33
C ARG A 100 11.61 -7.90 -6.11
N TYR A 101 11.14 -7.55 -4.93
CA TYR A 101 11.69 -8.04 -3.65
C TYR A 101 10.87 -9.20 -3.07
N LEU A 102 9.70 -9.51 -3.66
CA LEU A 102 8.81 -10.61 -3.29
C LEU A 102 8.97 -11.81 -4.23
N ARG A 103 10.21 -12.16 -4.55
CA ARG A 103 10.57 -13.12 -5.63
C ARG A 103 9.99 -14.53 -5.46
N ASP A 104 9.72 -14.93 -4.21
CA ASP A 104 9.17 -16.23 -3.90
C ASP A 104 7.64 -16.25 -3.80
N ALA A 105 6.97 -15.24 -4.37
CA ALA A 105 5.53 -15.07 -4.36
C ALA A 105 4.97 -14.84 -5.77
N ASP A 106 3.70 -15.16 -5.95
CA ASP A 106 2.92 -14.74 -7.11
C ASP A 106 2.22 -13.43 -6.75
N VAL A 107 2.65 -12.33 -7.35
CA VAL A 107 2.23 -10.98 -6.96
C VAL A 107 1.19 -10.43 -7.92
N ILE A 108 0.09 -9.91 -7.36
CA ILE A 108 -0.91 -9.10 -8.05
C ILE A 108 -0.74 -7.66 -7.53
N ALA A 109 -0.33 -6.76 -8.40
CA ALA A 109 -0.13 -5.34 -8.07
C ALA A 109 -1.41 -4.55 -8.34
N ILE A 110 -1.96 -3.88 -7.30
CA ILE A 110 -3.23 -3.14 -7.42
C ILE A 110 -3.00 -1.68 -7.04
N ASP A 111 -3.39 -0.76 -7.93
CA ASP A 111 -3.34 0.69 -7.67
C ASP A 111 -4.45 1.43 -8.42
N LEU A 112 -4.73 2.68 -8.04
CA LEU A 112 -5.54 3.62 -8.81
C LEU A 112 -4.75 4.22 -9.99
N LEU A 113 -3.44 4.16 -9.95
CA LEU A 113 -2.55 4.72 -10.96
C LEU A 113 -2.53 3.82 -12.20
N ASP A 114 -2.45 4.45 -13.37
CA ASP A 114 -2.16 3.78 -14.64
C ASP A 114 -0.69 4.04 -14.99
N ILE A 115 0.20 3.41 -14.22
CA ILE A 115 1.65 3.52 -14.39
C ILE A 115 2.16 2.24 -15.06
N ASP A 116 2.89 2.40 -16.15
CA ASP A 116 3.57 1.29 -16.81
C ASP A 116 4.65 0.71 -15.88
N SER A 117 4.57 -0.59 -15.61
CA SER A 117 5.50 -1.32 -14.76
C SER A 117 6.72 -1.80 -15.54
N ARG A 118 7.88 -1.82 -14.84
CA ARG A 118 9.08 -2.56 -15.29
C ARG A 118 9.10 -4.01 -14.78
N SER A 119 8.09 -4.42 -14.03
CA SER A 119 8.01 -5.77 -13.46
C SER A 119 7.06 -6.65 -14.27
N ASP A 120 7.37 -7.94 -14.34
CA ASP A 120 6.53 -8.96 -14.99
C ASP A 120 5.33 -9.37 -14.12
N VAL A 121 4.81 -8.46 -13.29
CA VAL A 121 3.67 -8.73 -12.41
C VAL A 121 2.35 -8.32 -13.08
N LEU A 122 1.30 -9.05 -12.76
CA LEU A 122 -0.05 -8.66 -13.15
C LEU A 122 -0.42 -7.34 -12.45
N GLN A 123 -0.57 -6.28 -13.22
CA GLN A 123 -1.09 -5.01 -12.73
C GLN A 123 -2.59 -4.93 -12.92
N VAL A 124 -3.28 -4.45 -11.88
CA VAL A 124 -4.72 -4.24 -11.89
C VAL A 124 -5.01 -2.83 -11.37
N ARG A 125 -5.66 -2.03 -12.19
CA ARG A 125 -6.14 -0.73 -11.79
C ARG A 125 -7.47 -0.88 -11.07
N ALA A 126 -7.47 -0.63 -9.75
CA ALA A 126 -8.65 -0.77 -8.90
C ALA A 126 -8.50 0.03 -7.59
N ASP A 127 -9.62 0.22 -6.89
CA ASP A 127 -9.66 0.89 -5.58
C ASP A 127 -9.30 -0.09 -4.46
N MET A 128 -8.37 0.29 -3.59
CA MET A 128 -7.97 -0.51 -2.42
C MET A 128 -9.10 -0.73 -1.41
N ARG A 129 -10.15 0.09 -1.46
CA ARG A 129 -11.35 -0.03 -0.61
C ARG A 129 -12.33 -1.06 -1.14
N ARG A 130 -12.12 -1.55 -2.37
CA ARG A 130 -12.96 -2.55 -3.05
C ARG A 130 -12.13 -3.34 -4.03
N LEU A 131 -11.30 -4.23 -3.50
CA LEU A 131 -10.39 -5.05 -4.30
C LEU A 131 -11.18 -5.99 -5.23
N PRO A 132 -10.80 -6.11 -6.52
CA PRO A 132 -11.49 -6.96 -7.49
C PRO A 132 -11.07 -8.44 -7.34
N LEU A 133 -10.99 -8.90 -6.11
CA LEU A 133 -10.60 -10.24 -5.71
C LEU A 133 -11.77 -10.91 -4.96
N ARG A 134 -11.87 -12.23 -5.09
CA ARG A 134 -12.85 -13.01 -4.31
C ARG A 134 -12.42 -13.09 -2.85
N ASP A 135 -13.38 -13.39 -1.98
CA ASP A 135 -13.13 -13.66 -0.57
C ASP A 135 -12.19 -14.86 -0.40
N SER A 136 -11.29 -14.76 0.58
CA SER A 136 -10.39 -15.85 0.98
C SER A 136 -9.57 -16.46 -0.17
N THR A 137 -8.99 -15.61 -1.03
CA THR A 137 -8.21 -16.04 -2.20
C THR A 137 -6.74 -15.74 -2.14
N VAL A 138 -6.29 -14.85 -1.25
CA VAL A 138 -4.88 -14.45 -1.16
C VAL A 138 -4.24 -14.86 0.16
N ASP A 139 -2.93 -15.10 0.14
CA ASP A 139 -2.16 -15.49 1.32
C ASP A 139 -1.62 -14.28 2.07
N VAL A 140 -1.32 -13.19 1.35
CA VAL A 140 -0.77 -11.97 1.92
C VAL A 140 -1.41 -10.73 1.29
N ALA A 141 -1.93 -9.83 2.13
CA ALA A 141 -2.25 -8.45 1.76
C ALA A 141 -1.08 -7.55 2.17
N PHE A 142 -0.41 -6.97 1.18
CA PHE A 142 0.84 -6.22 1.35
C PHE A 142 0.64 -4.74 1.02
N TYR A 143 1.06 -3.85 1.90
CA TYR A 143 0.91 -2.41 1.79
C TYR A 143 2.28 -1.73 1.96
N ALA A 144 2.95 -1.42 0.87
CA ALA A 144 4.22 -0.70 0.86
C ALA A 144 4.01 0.81 0.79
N ALA A 145 4.01 1.50 1.92
CA ALA A 145 3.74 2.94 2.03
C ALA A 145 2.38 3.38 1.47
N SER A 146 1.38 2.53 1.57
CA SER A 146 0.08 2.73 0.93
C SER A 146 -1.12 2.66 1.88
N LEU A 147 -1.03 1.97 3.02
CA LEU A 147 -2.16 1.77 3.95
C LEU A 147 -2.84 3.08 4.38
N HIS A 148 -2.11 4.19 4.40
CA HIS A 148 -2.60 5.51 4.78
C HIS A 148 -3.34 6.27 3.66
N TYR A 149 -3.52 5.68 2.47
CA TYR A 149 -4.34 6.27 1.39
C TYR A 149 -5.80 5.84 1.44
N ALA A 150 -6.18 5.03 2.41
CA ALA A 150 -7.57 4.76 2.78
C ALA A 150 -7.77 4.93 4.28
N ARG A 151 -9.02 5.08 4.71
CA ARG A 151 -9.34 4.93 6.14
C ARG A 151 -8.96 3.54 6.58
N VAL A 152 -8.31 3.43 7.73
CA VAL A 152 -7.77 2.16 8.21
C VAL A 152 -8.85 1.08 8.36
N SER A 153 -10.08 1.46 8.75
CA SER A 153 -11.24 0.54 8.83
C SER A 153 -11.56 -0.12 7.49
N ASP A 154 -11.50 0.66 6.41
CA ASP A 154 -11.89 0.21 5.07
C ASP A 154 -10.80 -0.71 4.49
N ALA A 155 -9.54 -0.29 4.59
CA ALA A 155 -8.41 -1.09 4.12
C ALA A 155 -8.27 -2.42 4.88
N ILE A 156 -8.43 -2.41 6.21
CA ILE A 156 -8.38 -3.63 7.03
C ILE A 156 -9.60 -4.52 6.74
N GLY A 157 -10.78 -3.93 6.50
CA GLY A 157 -11.99 -4.67 6.11
C GLY A 157 -11.81 -5.44 4.80
N GLU A 158 -11.27 -4.80 3.77
CA GLU A 158 -10.99 -5.44 2.49
C GLU A 158 -9.84 -6.46 2.58
N ALA A 159 -8.79 -6.16 3.32
CA ALA A 159 -7.72 -7.13 3.57
C ALA A 159 -8.27 -8.41 4.25
N ALA A 160 -9.13 -8.26 5.28
CA ALA A 160 -9.75 -9.40 5.95
C ALA A 160 -10.65 -10.22 5.00
N ARG A 161 -11.37 -9.56 4.09
CA ARG A 161 -12.23 -10.24 3.12
C ARG A 161 -11.45 -11.10 2.14
N VAL A 162 -10.36 -10.56 1.58
CA VAL A 162 -9.61 -11.25 0.52
C VAL A 162 -8.61 -12.27 1.05
N LEU A 163 -8.15 -12.13 2.29
CA LEU A 163 -7.21 -13.06 2.92
C LEU A 163 -7.85 -14.40 3.22
N ARG A 164 -7.14 -15.47 2.94
CA ARG A 164 -7.47 -16.80 3.45
C ARG A 164 -7.34 -16.84 4.96
N PRO A 165 -8.06 -17.72 5.65
CA PRO A 165 -7.80 -18.03 7.05
C PRO A 165 -6.32 -18.37 7.28
N GLY A 166 -5.70 -17.73 8.27
CA GLY A 166 -4.26 -17.85 8.52
C GLY A 166 -3.39 -16.91 7.66
N GLY A 167 -3.97 -16.21 6.69
CA GLY A 167 -3.27 -15.27 5.83
C GLY A 167 -2.71 -14.05 6.59
N LEU A 168 -1.76 -13.37 6.00
CA LEU A 168 -1.03 -12.27 6.63
C LEU A 168 -1.38 -10.91 6.02
N LEU A 169 -1.61 -9.94 6.87
CA LEU A 169 -1.59 -8.53 6.53
C LEU A 169 -0.21 -7.96 6.89
N VAL A 170 0.46 -7.35 5.94
CA VAL A 170 1.77 -6.71 6.12
C VAL A 170 1.68 -5.27 5.63
N ALA A 171 1.98 -4.31 6.50
CA ALA A 171 2.03 -2.90 6.12
C ALA A 171 3.32 -2.27 6.62
N LEU A 172 3.97 -1.51 5.75
CA LEU A 172 5.24 -0.82 6.05
C LEU A 172 5.21 0.62 5.55
N ASP A 173 6.07 1.44 6.14
CA ASP A 173 6.30 2.84 5.77
C ASP A 173 5.06 3.73 5.75
N SER A 174 3.96 3.31 6.38
CA SER A 174 2.80 4.16 6.60
C SER A 174 2.96 4.96 7.89
N PRO A 175 2.62 6.26 7.90
CA PRO A 175 2.76 7.10 9.09
C PRO A 175 1.79 6.65 10.20
N MET A 176 2.34 6.17 11.32
CA MET A 176 1.58 5.70 12.48
C MET A 176 1.89 6.57 13.70
N TYR A 177 0.85 6.95 14.44
CA TYR A 177 0.93 7.84 15.59
C TYR A 177 0.29 7.20 16.82
N GLY A 178 0.95 7.33 17.97
CA GLY A 178 0.48 6.75 19.23
C GLY A 178 -0.64 7.54 19.93
N ASP A 179 -0.99 8.72 19.42
CA ASP A 179 -2.06 9.55 19.97
C ASP A 179 -2.73 10.44 18.91
N ARG A 180 -4.02 10.76 19.16
CA ARG A 180 -4.85 11.56 18.26
C ARG A 180 -4.33 12.98 18.03
N ARG A 181 -3.67 13.59 19.01
CA ARG A 181 -3.12 14.94 18.86
C ARG A 181 -2.01 14.98 17.82
N ARG A 182 -1.11 13.99 17.86
CA ARG A 182 -0.03 13.87 16.87
C ARG A 182 -0.57 13.50 15.50
N GLN A 183 -1.59 12.64 15.43
CA GLN A 183 -2.29 12.33 14.19
C GLN A 183 -2.87 13.60 13.57
N ALA A 184 -3.66 14.38 14.31
CA ALA A 184 -4.25 15.63 13.83
C ALA A 184 -3.19 16.65 13.37
N GLN A 185 -2.07 16.77 14.10
CA GLN A 185 -0.95 17.58 13.67
C GLN A 185 -0.31 17.08 12.36
N ALA A 186 -0.29 15.77 12.14
CA ALA A 186 0.21 15.19 10.90
C ALA A 186 -0.74 15.46 9.73
N GLU A 187 -2.04 15.34 9.95
CA GLU A 187 -3.08 15.70 8.97
C GLU A 187 -2.96 17.17 8.54
N ALA A 188 -2.84 18.08 9.51
CA ALA A 188 -2.67 19.51 9.22
C ALA A 188 -1.38 19.80 8.44
N ARG A 189 -0.26 19.16 8.81
CA ARG A 189 1.00 19.32 8.05
C ARG A 189 0.89 18.77 6.63
N SER A 190 0.21 17.64 6.44
CA SER A 190 0.02 17.04 5.12
C SER A 190 -0.90 17.90 4.25
N ALA A 191 -1.96 18.46 4.83
CA ALA A 191 -2.86 19.37 4.13
C ALA A 191 -2.11 20.64 3.66
N ALA A 192 -1.29 21.25 4.52
CA ALA A 192 -0.46 22.39 4.17
C ALA A 192 0.54 22.02 3.05
N TYR A 193 1.22 20.88 3.19
CA TYR A 193 2.16 20.39 2.18
C TYR A 193 1.51 20.22 0.79
N TYR A 194 0.33 19.58 0.71
CA TYR A 194 -0.37 19.41 -0.55
C TYR A 194 -0.87 20.73 -1.13
N ALA A 195 -1.31 21.67 -0.28
CA ALA A 195 -1.72 23.02 -0.70
C ALA A 195 -0.53 23.80 -1.29
N ASP A 196 0.60 23.84 -0.58
CA ASP A 196 1.84 24.50 -1.03
C ASP A 196 2.38 23.87 -2.32
N ALA A 197 2.17 22.57 -2.46
CA ALA A 197 2.51 21.84 -3.68
C ALA A 197 1.56 22.11 -4.85
N GLY A 198 0.43 22.80 -4.65
CA GLY A 198 -0.57 23.08 -5.68
C GLY A 198 -1.56 21.93 -5.93
N PHE A 199 -1.64 20.95 -5.03
CA PHE A 199 -2.54 19.79 -5.12
C PHE A 199 -3.38 19.59 -3.84
N PRO A 200 -4.12 20.61 -3.36
CA PRO A 200 -4.82 20.55 -2.08
C PRO A 200 -5.83 19.39 -1.98
N GLN A 201 -6.37 18.91 -3.10
CA GLN A 201 -7.34 17.82 -3.12
C GLN A 201 -6.73 16.47 -2.69
N LEU A 202 -5.41 16.29 -2.83
CA LEU A 202 -4.73 15.07 -2.39
C LEU A 202 -4.79 14.88 -0.87
N ALA A 203 -4.98 15.95 -0.09
CA ALA A 203 -5.12 15.88 1.36
C ALA A 203 -6.30 15.00 1.80
N ALA A 204 -7.39 14.97 1.03
CA ALA A 204 -8.56 14.14 1.32
C ALA A 204 -8.29 12.63 1.23
N HIS A 205 -7.22 12.23 0.57
CA HIS A 205 -6.80 10.84 0.40
C HIS A 205 -5.66 10.43 1.33
N TYR A 206 -5.20 11.30 2.24
CA TYR A 206 -4.10 11.02 3.13
C TYR A 206 -4.57 10.93 4.58
N HIS A 207 -4.51 9.73 5.14
CA HIS A 207 -5.02 9.40 6.47
C HIS A 207 -3.88 8.90 7.38
N PRO A 208 -3.18 9.77 8.11
CA PRO A 208 -2.20 9.33 9.10
C PRO A 208 -2.86 8.40 10.12
N ILE A 209 -2.20 7.30 10.42
CA ILE A 209 -2.82 6.20 11.17
C ILE A 209 -2.69 6.42 12.68
N ASP A 210 -3.81 6.43 13.41
CA ASP A 210 -3.83 6.28 14.86
C ASP A 210 -3.65 4.80 15.22
N VAL A 211 -2.65 4.49 16.05
CA VAL A 211 -2.33 3.09 16.44
C VAL A 211 -3.46 2.45 17.22
N THR A 212 -4.21 3.21 18.02
CA THR A 212 -5.35 2.70 18.78
C THR A 212 -6.49 2.31 17.83
N ALA A 213 -6.80 3.18 16.87
CA ALA A 213 -7.80 2.89 15.83
C ALA A 213 -7.38 1.70 14.95
N LEU A 214 -6.10 1.60 14.60
CA LEU A 214 -5.55 0.45 13.86
C LEU A 214 -5.75 -0.86 14.63
N ARG A 215 -5.38 -0.90 15.92
CA ARG A 215 -5.56 -2.09 16.76
C ARG A 215 -7.04 -2.48 16.89
N ALA A 216 -7.94 -1.51 17.06
CA ALA A 216 -9.37 -1.76 17.12
C ALA A 216 -9.92 -2.32 15.81
N ALA A 217 -9.49 -1.78 14.66
CA ALA A 217 -9.87 -2.28 13.34
C ALA A 217 -9.38 -3.71 13.10
N LEU A 218 -8.13 -4.01 13.48
CA LEU A 218 -7.55 -5.36 13.37
C LEU A 218 -8.31 -6.36 14.25
N ALA A 219 -8.53 -6.03 15.54
CA ALA A 219 -9.26 -6.90 16.47
C ALA A 219 -10.69 -7.15 16.01
N GLY A 220 -11.41 -6.10 15.54
CA GLY A 220 -12.77 -6.21 15.03
C GLY A 220 -12.92 -7.04 13.75
N ARG A 221 -11.82 -7.40 13.10
CA ARG A 221 -11.78 -8.26 11.90
C ARG A 221 -11.05 -9.58 12.13
N GLY A 222 -10.78 -9.94 13.38
CA GLY A 222 -10.18 -11.22 13.76
C GLY A 222 -8.68 -11.33 13.42
N PHE A 223 -7.93 -10.23 13.48
CA PHE A 223 -6.50 -10.28 13.30
C PHE A 223 -5.74 -10.37 14.63
N ASP A 224 -4.80 -11.30 14.70
CA ASP A 224 -3.75 -11.32 15.72
C ASP A 224 -2.56 -10.48 15.26
N VAL A 225 -2.15 -9.52 16.07
CA VAL A 225 -0.98 -8.67 15.78
C VAL A 225 0.30 -9.42 16.18
N LEU A 226 1.07 -9.86 15.20
CA LEU A 226 2.34 -10.57 15.40
C LEU A 226 3.51 -9.60 15.63
N GLN A 227 3.46 -8.43 14.98
CA GLN A 227 4.47 -7.39 15.07
C GLN A 227 3.86 -6.02 14.76
N LEU A 228 4.15 -5.02 15.59
CA LEU A 228 3.77 -3.64 15.34
C LEU A 228 4.86 -2.69 15.82
N GLU A 229 5.53 -2.07 14.86
CA GLU A 229 6.51 -1.01 15.06
C GLU A 229 5.96 0.28 14.47
N ALA A 230 5.57 1.23 15.31
CA ALA A 230 4.96 2.48 14.84
C ALA A 230 5.93 3.47 14.18
N GLY A 231 7.16 3.07 13.92
CA GLY A 231 8.19 3.96 13.42
C GLY A 231 8.65 4.99 14.45
N ALA A 232 9.84 5.55 14.28
CA ALA A 232 10.28 6.62 15.16
C ALA A 232 9.56 7.91 14.76
N SER A 233 8.59 8.35 15.59
CA SER A 233 8.09 9.73 15.56
C SER A 233 9.28 10.69 15.49
N ALA A 234 9.16 11.75 14.66
CA ALA A 234 10.22 12.73 14.38
C ALA A 234 10.67 13.58 15.61
N ARG A 235 10.71 12.99 16.79
CA ARG A 235 11.34 13.62 17.96
C ARG A 235 12.85 13.37 17.94
N ARG A 236 13.62 14.47 17.88
CA ARG A 236 15.09 14.57 18.03
C ARG A 236 15.89 14.12 16.80
N SER A 237 15.81 14.89 15.72
CA SER A 237 16.66 14.72 14.53
C SER A 237 18.16 14.91 14.79
N TRP A 238 18.55 15.59 15.87
CA TRP A 238 19.93 15.87 16.21
C TRP A 238 20.62 14.79 17.05
N GLU A 239 19.87 13.94 17.78
CA GLU A 239 20.42 12.83 18.58
C GLU A 239 20.72 11.56 17.77
N ARG A 240 20.45 11.55 16.46
CA ARG A 240 20.52 10.36 15.62
C ARG A 240 21.38 10.51 14.37
N LEU A 241 22.45 11.27 14.46
CA LEU A 241 23.52 11.22 13.46
C LEU A 241 24.05 9.78 13.41
N GLY A 242 23.69 9.04 12.37
CA GLY A 242 24.22 7.70 12.06
C GLY A 242 23.29 6.50 12.23
N ARG A 243 22.02 6.64 12.69
CA ARG A 243 21.08 5.50 12.74
C ARG A 243 20.00 5.64 11.69
N PRO A 244 19.73 4.59 10.87
CA PRO A 244 18.64 4.63 9.90
C PRO A 244 17.31 4.85 10.63
N ARG A 245 16.44 5.70 10.06
CA ARG A 245 15.06 5.84 10.55
C ARG A 245 14.40 4.47 10.48
N ARG A 246 13.95 3.94 11.60
CA ARG A 246 13.10 2.73 11.58
C ARG A 246 11.77 3.13 10.98
N SER A 247 11.43 2.54 9.84
CA SER A 247 10.11 2.65 9.24
C SER A 247 9.08 1.90 10.07
N SER A 248 7.80 2.29 9.95
CA SER A 248 6.72 1.50 10.55
C SER A 248 6.64 0.11 9.91
N LEU A 249 6.30 -0.88 10.72
CA LEU A 249 6.05 -2.25 10.26
C LEU A 249 4.89 -2.84 11.06
N LEU A 250 3.89 -3.34 10.36
CA LEU A 250 2.79 -4.14 10.88
C LEU A 250 2.84 -5.51 10.23
N VAL A 251 2.76 -6.55 11.03
CA VAL A 251 2.46 -7.92 10.59
C VAL A 251 1.33 -8.44 11.46
N ALA A 252 0.21 -8.80 10.86
CA ALA A 252 -0.94 -9.35 11.55
C ALA A 252 -1.44 -10.60 10.80
N ARG A 253 -1.94 -11.60 11.54
CA ARG A 253 -2.48 -12.84 11.01
C ARG A 253 -3.99 -12.85 11.16
N LEU A 254 -4.71 -13.17 10.09
CA LEU A 254 -6.15 -13.41 10.16
C LEU A 254 -6.41 -14.75 10.85
N VAL A 255 -7.06 -14.71 12.00
CA VAL A 255 -7.44 -15.91 12.76
C VAL A 255 -8.86 -16.31 12.36
N LEU A 256 -9.10 -17.60 12.22
CA LEU A 256 -10.45 -18.13 12.06
C LEU A 256 -11.28 -17.72 13.29
N THR A 257 -12.32 -16.90 13.10
CA THR A 257 -13.39 -16.83 14.07
C THR A 257 -14.18 -18.13 13.96
N ALA A 258 -14.10 -18.93 15.02
CA ALA A 258 -14.91 -20.15 15.16
C ALA A 258 -16.39 -19.82 15.08
#